data_2279cad4cb7ba653fcdf303c95e5f31f
#
_entry.id   2279cad4cb7ba653fcdf303c95e5f31f
#
_cell.length_a   1.000
_cell.length_b   1.000
_cell.length_c   1.000
_cell.angle_alpha   90.00
_cell.angle_beta   90.00
_cell.angle_gamma   90.00
#
_symmetry.space_group_name_H-M   'P 1'
#
loop_
_entity.id
_entity.type
_entity.pdbx_description
1 polymer ?
#
loop_
_entity_poly.entity_id
_entity_poly.type
_entity_poly.pdbx_seq_one_letter_code
_entity_poly.pdbx_strand_id
1 'polypeptide(L)'
;MLSYIHFTHNERICLQNLLSEGKSLRQIASVLGRSPSTISREIKRNRIKYPKHKSNNKYHYHHWRAQILTICRRKQDRRTALKPNSFKYNYIIEKLNQFWSPEQISMRLRTDYPDQIVGVSTIYRYIKRKDFSGITQRTHLRRKGKNRHLVHKNCYVIHPPRRIPEWTEEIKSRSRIGDWEGDTIYGGIGKGLVVTLVDRKSRFLRAGLLNSRNAEETRNVIEQMLSGHAIYSLSLDNGSEFADFKILEENINAPVYFAEPHKPWQRGTNENTNDILRFFFPKGYDFHKLTQARLDAIVDMINARPRKCLNWKSPREIFVALA
;
A
#
# COMPACT_ATOMS: atom_id res chain seq x y z
N MET A 1 27.08 3.82 13.86
CA MET A 1 27.66 3.16 12.68
C MET A 1 28.23 4.20 11.75
N LEU A 2 29.55 4.20 11.51
CA LEU A 2 30.18 5.13 10.56
C LEU A 2 29.69 4.75 9.14
N SER A 3 29.01 5.68 8.46
CA SER A 3 28.54 5.45 7.09
C SER A 3 29.74 5.32 6.16
N TYR A 4 29.77 4.25 5.35
CA TYR A 4 30.81 4.03 4.35
C TYR A 4 30.74 5.11 3.27
N ILE A 5 31.76 5.96 3.19
CA ILE A 5 31.83 7.02 2.17
C ILE A 5 32.62 6.50 0.96
N HIS A 6 31.97 6.46 -0.19
CA HIS A 6 32.58 6.05 -1.45
C HIS A 6 33.65 7.03 -1.95
N PHE A 7 34.64 6.55 -2.71
CA PHE A 7 35.57 7.41 -3.43
C PHE A 7 34.84 8.33 -4.40
N THR A 8 35.15 9.62 -4.34
CA THR A 8 34.70 10.63 -5.31
C THR A 8 35.58 10.59 -6.57
N HIS A 9 35.14 11.26 -7.63
CA HIS A 9 35.97 11.38 -8.84
C HIS A 9 37.26 12.13 -8.59
N ASN A 10 37.21 13.22 -7.83
CA ASN A 10 38.38 14.04 -7.47
C ASN A 10 39.39 13.27 -6.63
N GLU A 11 38.95 12.48 -5.66
CA GLU A 11 39.84 11.60 -4.90
C GLU A 11 40.53 10.57 -5.79
N ARG A 12 39.89 10.09 -6.86
CA ARG A 12 40.50 9.16 -7.82
C ARG A 12 41.58 9.83 -8.68
N ILE A 13 41.38 11.09 -9.09
CA ILE A 13 42.38 11.89 -9.81
C ILE A 13 43.59 12.08 -8.90
N CYS A 14 43.37 12.55 -7.68
CA CYS A 14 44.44 12.76 -6.69
C CYS A 14 45.20 11.44 -6.41
N LEU A 15 44.50 10.33 -6.22
CA LEU A 15 45.09 9.01 -6.03
C LEU A 15 46.02 8.62 -7.21
N GLN A 16 45.59 8.85 -8.44
CA GLN A 16 46.44 8.55 -9.63
C GLN A 16 47.70 9.40 -9.63
N ASN A 17 47.63 10.69 -9.38
CA ASN A 17 48.77 11.61 -9.37
C ASN A 17 49.80 11.21 -8.31
N LEU A 18 49.34 10.96 -7.08
CA LEU A 18 50.22 10.52 -5.99
C LEU A 18 50.88 9.15 -6.25
N LEU A 19 50.16 8.25 -6.94
CA LEU A 19 50.76 6.97 -7.39
C LEU A 19 51.82 7.17 -8.47
N SER A 20 51.64 8.14 -9.37
CA SER A 20 52.61 8.50 -10.40
C SER A 20 53.86 9.16 -9.79
N GLU A 21 53.72 9.90 -8.70
CA GLU A 21 54.82 10.47 -7.91
C GLU A 21 55.56 9.43 -7.05
N GLY A 22 55.16 8.16 -7.08
CA GLY A 22 55.80 7.09 -6.32
C GLY A 22 55.48 7.08 -4.82
N LYS A 23 54.49 7.85 -4.33
CA LYS A 23 54.10 7.89 -2.92
C LYS A 23 53.65 6.51 -2.43
N SER A 24 53.96 6.19 -1.19
CA SER A 24 53.52 4.97 -0.52
C SER A 24 52.02 5.01 -0.22
N LEU A 25 51.35 3.86 -0.07
CA LEU A 25 49.91 3.78 0.24
C LEU A 25 49.57 4.45 1.58
N ARG A 26 50.53 4.50 2.56
CA ARG A 26 50.36 5.19 3.84
C ARG A 26 50.36 6.69 3.64
N GLN A 27 51.28 7.26 2.86
CA GLN A 27 51.35 8.67 2.52
C GLN A 27 50.11 9.11 1.75
N ILE A 28 49.64 8.35 0.77
CA ILE A 28 48.41 8.62 0.01
C ILE A 28 47.19 8.62 0.93
N ALA A 29 47.12 7.66 1.84
CA ALA A 29 46.04 7.56 2.81
C ALA A 29 45.96 8.80 3.73
N SER A 30 47.13 9.30 4.18
CA SER A 30 47.21 10.55 4.98
C SER A 30 46.69 11.75 4.17
N VAL A 31 47.14 11.92 2.92
CA VAL A 31 46.71 13.06 2.08
C VAL A 31 45.21 13.01 1.76
N LEU A 32 44.64 11.83 1.51
CA LEU A 32 43.22 11.69 1.18
C LEU A 32 42.29 11.56 2.42
N GLY A 33 42.84 11.58 3.63
CA GLY A 33 42.04 11.39 4.85
C GLY A 33 41.33 10.03 4.91
N ARG A 34 41.96 8.99 4.34
CA ARG A 34 41.39 7.63 4.22
C ARG A 34 42.31 6.61 4.90
N SER A 35 41.76 5.43 5.24
CA SER A 35 42.61 4.35 5.74
C SER A 35 43.44 3.73 4.60
N PRO A 36 44.70 3.28 4.87
CA PRO A 36 45.52 2.60 3.89
C PRO A 36 44.86 1.37 3.27
N SER A 37 44.04 0.65 4.02
CA SER A 37 43.25 -0.48 3.54
C SER A 37 42.18 -0.07 2.53
N THR A 38 41.62 1.13 2.65
CA THR A 38 40.63 1.68 1.70
C THR A 38 41.33 2.01 0.37
N ILE A 39 42.52 2.63 0.41
CA ILE A 39 43.33 2.91 -0.77
C ILE A 39 43.73 1.60 -1.47
N SER A 40 44.24 0.63 -0.75
CA SER A 40 44.62 -0.67 -1.30
C SER A 40 43.45 -1.37 -1.98
N ARG A 41 42.23 -1.37 -1.34
CA ARG A 41 41.03 -1.96 -1.92
C ARG A 41 40.56 -1.25 -3.20
N GLU A 42 40.62 0.08 -3.25
CA GLU A 42 40.28 0.87 -4.44
C GLU A 42 41.20 0.54 -5.61
N ILE A 43 42.52 0.50 -5.36
CA ILE A 43 43.50 0.12 -6.38
C ILE A 43 43.28 -1.32 -6.84
N LYS A 44 43.21 -2.30 -5.93
CA LYS A 44 43.03 -3.73 -6.25
C LYS A 44 41.78 -3.95 -7.08
N ARG A 45 40.71 -3.25 -6.81
CA ARG A 45 39.42 -3.36 -7.50
C ARG A 45 39.43 -2.80 -8.91
N ASN A 46 40.24 -1.78 -9.18
CA ASN A 46 40.16 -0.96 -10.38
C ASN A 46 41.44 -0.98 -11.25
N ARG A 47 42.55 -1.61 -10.81
CA ARG A 47 43.78 -1.73 -11.60
C ARG A 47 43.56 -2.50 -12.89
N ILE A 48 44.42 -2.24 -13.90
CA ILE A 48 44.50 -3.04 -15.11
C ILE A 48 45.28 -4.30 -14.78
N LYS A 49 44.68 -5.47 -15.03
CA LYS A 49 45.35 -6.77 -14.73
C LYS A 49 46.46 -7.11 -15.68
N TYR A 50 46.31 -6.74 -16.95
CA TYR A 50 47.28 -7.07 -18.03
C TYR A 50 47.53 -5.82 -18.88
N PRO A 51 48.44 -4.91 -18.46
CA PRO A 51 48.74 -3.71 -19.22
C PRO A 51 49.57 -4.09 -20.47
N LYS A 52 49.15 -3.58 -21.64
CA LYS A 52 49.90 -3.80 -22.92
C LYS A 52 51.25 -3.07 -22.95
N HIS A 53 51.38 -2.00 -22.14
CA HIS A 53 52.62 -1.20 -22.08
C HIS A 53 53.01 -0.97 -20.62
N LYS A 54 54.31 -0.86 -20.35
CA LYS A 54 54.85 -0.44 -19.05
C LYS A 54 54.45 1.01 -18.81
N SER A 55 53.72 1.29 -17.72
CA SER A 55 53.43 2.64 -17.28
C SER A 55 54.29 2.99 -16.09
N ASN A 56 54.59 4.27 -15.90
CA ASN A 56 55.33 4.79 -14.72
C ASN A 56 54.55 4.54 -13.42
N ASN A 57 53.27 4.20 -13.51
CA ASN A 57 52.42 3.86 -12.38
C ASN A 57 52.51 2.35 -12.10
N LYS A 58 53.27 1.98 -11.06
CA LYS A 58 53.46 0.59 -10.57
C LYS A 58 52.15 -0.20 -10.40
N TYR A 59 51.05 0.49 -10.11
CA TYR A 59 49.76 -0.13 -9.84
C TYR A 59 48.83 -0.17 -11.05
N HIS A 60 49.26 0.42 -12.21
CA HIS A 60 48.41 0.49 -13.43
C HIS A 60 47.00 0.96 -13.18
N TYR A 61 46.85 1.97 -12.33
CA TYR A 61 45.59 2.57 -11.91
C TYR A 61 45.30 3.82 -12.74
N HIS A 62 44.06 3.90 -13.30
CA HIS A 62 43.58 5.05 -14.05
C HIS A 62 42.26 5.53 -13.49
N HIS A 63 42.17 6.79 -13.07
CA HIS A 63 41.01 7.40 -12.42
C HIS A 63 39.73 7.30 -13.25
N TRP A 64 39.80 7.61 -14.54
CA TRP A 64 38.64 7.54 -15.45
C TRP A 64 38.09 6.12 -15.58
N ARG A 65 38.95 5.11 -15.70
CA ARG A 65 38.56 3.70 -15.74
C ARG A 65 37.94 3.25 -14.43
N ALA A 66 38.55 3.62 -13.30
CA ALA A 66 38.01 3.33 -11.97
C ALA A 66 36.59 3.95 -11.77
N GLN A 67 36.41 5.15 -12.30
CA GLN A 67 35.10 5.85 -12.27
C GLN A 67 34.05 5.10 -13.12
N ILE A 68 34.37 4.75 -14.37
CA ILE A 68 33.49 3.99 -15.26
C ILE A 68 33.12 2.63 -14.65
N LEU A 69 34.14 1.85 -14.18
CA LEU A 69 33.91 0.56 -13.56
C LEU A 69 33.01 0.65 -12.31
N THR A 70 33.16 1.72 -11.53
CA THR A 70 32.30 1.95 -10.36
C THR A 70 30.87 2.25 -10.76
N ILE A 71 30.66 3.08 -11.80
CA ILE A 71 29.33 3.39 -12.35
C ILE A 71 28.69 2.12 -12.92
N CYS A 72 29.44 1.33 -13.69
CA CYS A 72 28.95 0.07 -14.27
C CYS A 72 28.54 -0.93 -13.18
N ARG A 73 29.37 -1.15 -12.14
CA ARG A 73 29.03 -2.02 -11.00
C ARG A 73 27.78 -1.56 -10.29
N ARG A 74 27.66 -0.25 -9.98
CA ARG A 74 26.45 0.31 -9.36
C ARG A 74 25.19 0.13 -10.23
N LYS A 75 25.34 0.20 -11.55
CA LYS A 75 24.23 -0.08 -12.49
C LYS A 75 23.87 -1.56 -12.50
N GLN A 76 24.86 -2.44 -12.45
CA GLN A 76 24.66 -3.90 -12.46
C GLN A 76 23.98 -4.39 -11.18
N ASP A 77 24.44 -3.94 -10.00
CA ASP A 77 23.82 -4.27 -8.71
C ASP A 77 22.36 -3.80 -8.64
N ARG A 78 22.03 -2.68 -9.30
CA ARG A 78 20.66 -2.18 -9.38
C ARG A 78 19.77 -2.96 -10.35
N ARG A 79 20.33 -3.63 -11.35
CA ARG A 79 19.59 -4.44 -12.33
C ARG A 79 19.20 -5.83 -11.82
N THR A 80 19.88 -6.33 -10.80
CA THR A 80 19.70 -7.71 -10.32
C THR A 80 18.56 -7.90 -9.32
N ALA A 81 17.86 -6.82 -8.90
CA ALA A 81 16.84 -6.92 -7.87
C ALA A 81 15.62 -7.77 -8.27
N LEU A 82 15.22 -7.74 -9.54
CA LEU A 82 14.09 -8.52 -10.09
C LEU A 82 14.45 -9.00 -11.50
N LYS A 83 14.77 -10.28 -11.63
CA LYS A 83 14.96 -10.90 -12.95
C LYS A 83 13.59 -11.21 -13.57
N PRO A 84 13.34 -10.87 -14.85
CA PRO A 84 12.14 -11.31 -15.55
C PRO A 84 11.94 -12.82 -15.40
N ASN A 85 10.69 -13.25 -15.28
CA ASN A 85 10.28 -14.64 -15.10
C ASN A 85 10.78 -15.32 -13.81
N SER A 86 11.41 -14.59 -12.88
CA SER A 86 11.69 -15.14 -11.55
C SER A 86 10.41 -15.21 -10.72
N PHE A 87 10.38 -16.09 -9.71
CA PHE A 87 9.27 -16.18 -8.77
C PHE A 87 8.85 -14.80 -8.23
N LYS A 88 9.81 -14.00 -7.74
CA LYS A 88 9.56 -12.63 -7.23
C LYS A 88 8.88 -11.73 -8.27
N TYR A 89 9.33 -11.78 -9.51
CA TYR A 89 8.82 -10.97 -10.60
C TYR A 89 7.38 -11.33 -10.92
N ASN A 90 7.09 -12.63 -11.09
CA ASN A 90 5.76 -13.14 -11.40
C ASN A 90 4.77 -12.91 -10.25
N TYR A 91 5.20 -13.16 -9.00
CA TYR A 91 4.38 -12.87 -7.82
C TYR A 91 3.99 -11.40 -7.72
N ILE A 92 4.95 -10.49 -7.95
CA ILE A 92 4.66 -9.04 -7.90
C ILE A 92 3.65 -8.65 -8.99
N ILE A 93 3.80 -9.15 -10.21
CA ILE A 93 2.86 -8.88 -11.32
C ILE A 93 1.48 -9.41 -10.97
N GLU A 94 1.37 -10.64 -10.50
CA GLU A 94 0.10 -11.24 -10.10
C GLU A 94 -0.61 -10.38 -9.05
N LYS A 95 0.10 -10.00 -7.98
CA LYS A 95 -0.50 -9.20 -6.90
C LYS A 95 -0.79 -7.75 -7.31
N LEU A 96 0.00 -7.16 -8.22
CA LEU A 96 -0.33 -5.85 -8.80
C LEU A 96 -1.60 -5.93 -9.65
N ASN A 97 -1.82 -6.98 -10.42
CA ASN A 97 -3.06 -7.21 -11.17
C ASN A 97 -4.27 -7.45 -10.25
N GLN A 98 -4.05 -7.94 -9.02
CA GLN A 98 -5.04 -7.98 -7.94
C GLN A 98 -5.16 -6.63 -7.21
N PHE A 99 -4.54 -5.58 -7.72
CA PHE A 99 -4.52 -4.22 -7.18
C PHE A 99 -3.94 -4.09 -5.77
N TRP A 100 -3.04 -4.98 -5.37
CA TRP A 100 -2.29 -4.81 -4.13
C TRP A 100 -1.31 -3.65 -4.25
N SER A 101 -1.10 -2.92 -3.15
CA SER A 101 -0.07 -1.88 -3.15
C SER A 101 1.33 -2.49 -3.05
N PRO A 102 2.38 -1.79 -3.55
CA PRO A 102 3.77 -2.23 -3.38
C PRO A 102 4.16 -2.53 -1.93
N GLU A 103 3.56 -1.84 -0.96
CA GLU A 103 3.78 -2.08 0.47
C GLU A 103 3.19 -3.43 0.90
N GLN A 104 1.94 -3.71 0.51
CA GLN A 104 1.27 -4.98 0.79
C GLN A 104 2.04 -6.16 0.20
N ILE A 105 2.48 -6.04 -1.05
CA ILE A 105 3.26 -7.08 -1.74
C ILE A 105 4.60 -7.34 -1.04
N SER A 106 5.34 -6.27 -0.72
CA SER A 106 6.65 -6.37 -0.06
C SER A 106 6.56 -7.04 1.31
N MET A 107 5.51 -6.71 2.08
CA MET A 107 5.32 -7.26 3.41
C MET A 107 4.86 -8.71 3.38
N ARG A 108 3.94 -9.08 2.48
CA ARG A 108 3.53 -10.49 2.32
C ARG A 108 4.67 -11.36 1.80
N LEU A 109 5.48 -10.87 0.84
CA LEU A 109 6.69 -11.59 0.43
C LEU A 109 7.63 -11.87 1.60
N ARG A 110 7.80 -10.88 2.50
CA ARG A 110 8.66 -11.06 3.69
C ARG A 110 8.10 -12.09 4.66
N THR A 111 6.76 -12.16 4.81
CA THR A 111 6.09 -13.06 5.75
C THR A 111 5.99 -14.47 5.19
N ASP A 112 5.53 -14.60 3.93
CA ASP A 112 5.21 -15.89 3.33
C ASP A 112 6.44 -16.56 2.67
N TYR A 113 7.42 -15.73 2.23
CA TYR A 113 8.62 -16.19 1.51
C TYR A 113 9.88 -15.43 1.99
N PRO A 114 10.42 -15.74 3.19
CA PRO A 114 11.53 -14.99 3.79
C PRO A 114 12.78 -14.86 2.92
N ASP A 115 13.04 -15.85 2.03
CA ASP A 115 14.17 -15.84 1.10
C ASP A 115 13.92 -14.99 -0.16
N GLN A 116 12.70 -14.51 -0.35
CA GLN A 116 12.27 -13.80 -1.56
C GLN A 116 11.97 -12.30 -1.33
N ILE A 117 12.68 -11.67 -0.38
CA ILE A 117 12.43 -10.28 0.02
C ILE A 117 12.67 -9.30 -1.14
N VAL A 118 11.71 -8.38 -1.32
CA VAL A 118 11.80 -7.24 -2.26
C VAL A 118 11.35 -5.98 -1.54
N GLY A 119 12.17 -4.93 -1.59
CA GLY A 119 11.84 -3.65 -0.95
C GLY A 119 10.74 -2.88 -1.69
N VAL A 120 9.88 -2.20 -0.94
CA VAL A 120 8.77 -1.36 -1.45
C VAL A 120 9.24 -0.37 -2.52
N SER A 121 10.35 0.34 -2.26
CA SER A 121 10.92 1.31 -3.21
C SER A 121 11.40 0.67 -4.52
N THR A 122 11.78 -0.60 -4.48
CA THR A 122 12.16 -1.36 -5.69
C THR A 122 10.93 -1.59 -6.56
N ILE A 123 9.81 -2.03 -5.99
CA ILE A 123 8.56 -2.27 -6.73
C ILE A 123 8.06 -0.95 -7.36
N TYR A 124 8.02 0.16 -6.59
CA TYR A 124 7.66 1.48 -7.13
C TYR A 124 8.56 1.92 -8.30
N ARG A 125 9.86 1.64 -8.20
CA ARG A 125 10.84 1.98 -9.25
C ARG A 125 10.58 1.22 -10.54
N TYR A 126 10.27 -0.08 -10.46
CA TYR A 126 9.92 -0.91 -11.60
C TYR A 126 8.62 -0.45 -12.26
N ILE A 127 7.58 -0.12 -11.48
CA ILE A 127 6.34 0.46 -12.00
C ILE A 127 6.61 1.80 -12.71
N LYS A 128 7.41 2.70 -12.09
CA LYS A 128 7.76 4.01 -12.68
C LYS A 128 8.54 3.87 -14.00
N ARG A 129 9.41 2.87 -14.11
CA ARG A 129 10.19 2.59 -15.32
C ARG A 129 9.41 1.83 -16.38
N LYS A 130 8.19 1.36 -16.07
CA LYS A 130 7.38 0.50 -16.93
C LYS A 130 8.05 -0.86 -17.21
N ASP A 131 8.86 -1.36 -16.28
CA ASP A 131 9.55 -2.65 -16.39
C ASP A 131 8.56 -3.84 -16.24
N PHE A 132 7.34 -3.59 -15.77
CA PHE A 132 6.22 -4.56 -15.75
C PHE A 132 5.27 -4.25 -16.90
N SER A 133 5.11 -5.19 -17.83
CA SER A 133 4.23 -5.04 -18.99
C SER A 133 2.79 -4.79 -18.56
N GLY A 134 2.13 -3.77 -19.13
CA GLY A 134 0.73 -3.42 -18.85
C GLY A 134 0.49 -2.71 -17.50
N ILE A 135 1.48 -2.65 -16.60
CA ILE A 135 1.32 -2.10 -15.25
C ILE A 135 1.89 -0.68 -15.19
N THR A 136 1.05 0.27 -14.79
CA THR A 136 1.44 1.68 -14.63
C THR A 136 0.94 2.24 -13.29
N GLN A 137 1.50 3.36 -12.86
CA GLN A 137 1.02 4.07 -11.66
C GLN A 137 -0.46 4.48 -11.80
N ARG A 138 -0.88 4.86 -13.00
CA ARG A 138 -2.23 5.35 -13.28
C ARG A 138 -3.29 4.24 -13.22
N THR A 139 -2.94 3.04 -13.67
CA THR A 139 -3.87 1.90 -13.78
C THR A 139 -3.91 1.04 -12.51
N HIS A 140 -2.79 0.89 -11.80
CA HIS A 140 -2.68 -0.10 -10.71
C HIS A 140 -2.47 0.52 -9.32
N LEU A 141 -2.06 1.79 -9.21
CA LEU A 141 -1.88 2.42 -7.90
C LEU A 141 -3.07 3.29 -7.50
N ARG A 142 -3.53 3.15 -6.24
CA ARG A 142 -4.71 3.84 -5.69
C ARG A 142 -4.72 5.35 -5.96
N ARG A 143 -3.59 6.03 -5.82
CA ARG A 143 -3.50 7.48 -6.00
C ARG A 143 -3.30 7.92 -7.45
N LYS A 144 -3.17 6.99 -8.40
CA LYS A 144 -2.96 7.28 -9.83
C LYS A 144 -1.88 8.35 -10.09
N GLY A 145 -0.89 8.47 -9.18
CA GLY A 145 0.17 9.49 -9.25
C GLY A 145 -0.23 10.89 -8.76
N LYS A 146 -1.42 11.10 -8.16
CA LYS A 146 -1.89 12.40 -7.66
C LYS A 146 -1.61 12.60 -6.16
N ASN A 147 -1.44 13.87 -5.75
CA ASN A 147 -1.38 14.28 -4.35
C ASN A 147 -2.78 14.30 -3.69
N ARG A 148 -2.83 14.22 -2.36
CA ARG A 148 -4.09 14.20 -1.60
C ARG A 148 -4.64 15.62 -1.46
N HIS A 149 -5.93 15.84 -1.85
CA HIS A 149 -6.68 17.05 -1.54
C HIS A 149 -7.82 16.71 -0.59
N LEU A 150 -8.04 17.54 0.44
CA LEU A 150 -9.14 17.43 1.40
C LEU A 150 -10.31 18.30 0.94
N VAL A 151 -11.54 17.75 0.99
CA VAL A 151 -12.79 18.47 0.66
C VAL A 151 -13.81 18.18 1.74
N HIS A 152 -14.43 19.22 2.31
CA HIS A 152 -15.51 19.13 3.28
C HIS A 152 -16.89 19.21 2.62
N LYS A 153 -17.90 18.54 3.21
CA LYS A 153 -19.32 18.57 2.79
C LYS A 153 -20.24 18.70 3.98
N ASN A 154 -21.37 19.40 3.78
CA ASN A 154 -22.46 19.57 4.75
C ASN A 154 -23.46 18.40 4.68
N CYS A 155 -24.02 17.98 5.81
CA CYS A 155 -24.97 16.85 5.93
C CYS A 155 -26.23 17.26 6.71
N TYR A 156 -27.37 16.62 6.41
CA TYR A 156 -28.63 16.70 7.15
C TYR A 156 -28.53 15.94 8.48
N VAL A 157 -29.35 16.30 9.47
CA VAL A 157 -29.29 15.75 10.84
C VAL A 157 -30.53 14.93 11.14
N ILE A 158 -30.36 13.63 11.40
CA ILE A 158 -31.34 12.77 12.06
C ILE A 158 -31.12 12.89 13.58
N HIS A 159 -32.22 12.77 14.40
CA HIS A 159 -32.16 12.70 15.86
C HIS A 159 -32.29 11.24 16.34
N PRO A 160 -31.25 10.43 16.29
CA PRO A 160 -31.30 9.04 16.71
C PRO A 160 -31.23 8.89 18.24
N PRO A 161 -31.76 7.80 18.79
CA PRO A 161 -31.76 7.54 20.24
C PRO A 161 -30.37 7.21 20.79
N ARG A 162 -29.48 6.65 19.99
CA ARG A 162 -28.11 6.28 20.41
C ARG A 162 -27.06 6.87 19.49
N ARG A 163 -25.96 7.30 20.07
CA ARG A 163 -24.83 7.89 19.35
C ARG A 163 -23.53 7.12 19.56
N ILE A 164 -22.57 7.22 18.61
CA ILE A 164 -21.26 6.57 18.67
C ILE A 164 -20.49 6.78 19.99
N PRO A 165 -20.50 7.95 20.67
CA PRO A 165 -19.89 8.09 21.98
C PRO A 165 -20.42 7.14 23.06
N GLU A 166 -21.64 6.62 22.88
CA GLU A 166 -22.31 5.68 23.79
C GLU A 166 -21.90 4.21 23.56
N TRP A 167 -20.99 3.93 22.65
CA TRP A 167 -20.45 2.60 22.43
C TRP A 167 -19.91 1.99 23.72
N THR A 168 -20.15 0.70 23.91
CA THR A 168 -19.51 -0.08 24.96
C THR A 168 -17.99 -0.19 24.73
N GLU A 169 -17.25 -0.54 25.78
CA GLU A 169 -15.78 -0.71 25.66
C GLU A 169 -15.39 -1.80 24.66
N GLU A 170 -16.21 -2.85 24.52
CA GLU A 170 -15.99 -3.92 23.52
C GLU A 170 -16.06 -3.40 22.10
N ILE A 171 -17.06 -2.53 21.80
CA ILE A 171 -17.19 -1.88 20.49
C ILE A 171 -16.00 -0.95 20.24
N LYS A 172 -15.62 -0.11 21.25
CA LYS A 172 -14.51 0.84 21.15
C LYS A 172 -13.17 0.14 20.92
N SER A 173 -12.89 -0.90 21.70
CA SER A 173 -11.64 -1.68 21.63
C SER A 173 -11.53 -2.57 20.40
N ARG A 174 -12.65 -2.80 19.68
CA ARG A 174 -12.71 -3.71 18.53
C ARG A 174 -12.25 -5.13 18.93
N SER A 175 -12.70 -5.61 20.09
CA SER A 175 -12.25 -6.87 20.67
C SER A 175 -12.86 -8.10 19.98
N ARG A 176 -14.04 -7.97 19.36
CA ARG A 176 -14.80 -9.04 18.72
C ARG A 176 -15.19 -8.70 17.28
N ILE A 177 -15.55 -9.72 16.48
CA ILE A 177 -16.24 -9.57 15.20
C ILE A 177 -17.75 -9.39 15.46
N GLY A 178 -18.48 -8.87 14.48
CA GLY A 178 -19.93 -8.65 14.57
C GLY A 178 -20.36 -7.24 15.02
N ASP A 179 -19.39 -6.34 15.22
CA ASP A 179 -19.66 -4.91 15.35
C ASP A 179 -19.45 -4.26 13.97
N TRP A 180 -20.56 -3.88 13.31
CA TRP A 180 -20.54 -3.42 11.92
C TRP A 180 -20.63 -1.91 11.80
N GLU A 181 -19.95 -1.34 10.80
CA GLU A 181 -20.09 0.07 10.39
C GLU A 181 -20.68 0.14 8.98
N GLY A 182 -21.86 0.77 8.84
CA GLY A 182 -22.56 0.93 7.56
C GLY A 182 -22.38 2.33 6.96
N ASP A 183 -22.32 2.43 5.63
CA ASP A 183 -22.23 3.69 4.87
C ASP A 183 -22.79 3.50 3.47
N THR A 184 -23.01 4.60 2.74
CA THR A 184 -23.44 4.54 1.34
C THR A 184 -22.45 5.23 0.40
N ILE A 185 -22.31 4.67 -0.78
CA ILE A 185 -21.52 5.26 -1.87
C ILE A 185 -22.46 5.69 -2.98
N TYR A 186 -22.72 6.98 -3.06
CA TYR A 186 -23.65 7.56 -4.02
C TYR A 186 -23.04 7.74 -5.41
N GLY A 187 -23.72 7.26 -6.46
CA GLY A 187 -23.33 7.41 -7.85
C GLY A 187 -23.58 8.80 -8.43
N GLY A 188 -24.60 9.47 -7.93
CA GLY A 188 -25.12 10.72 -8.43
C GLY A 188 -26.63 10.62 -8.62
N ILE A 189 -27.29 11.72 -8.98
CA ILE A 189 -28.73 11.75 -9.25
C ILE A 189 -29.06 10.76 -10.37
N GLY A 190 -30.02 9.85 -10.12
CA GLY A 190 -30.45 8.84 -11.10
C GLY A 190 -29.41 7.78 -11.46
N LYS A 191 -28.39 7.53 -10.61
CA LYS A 191 -27.30 6.58 -10.89
C LYS A 191 -27.16 5.47 -9.84
N GLY A 192 -28.17 5.27 -8.98
CA GLY A 192 -28.10 4.28 -7.92
C GLY A 192 -27.01 4.55 -6.88
N LEU A 193 -26.88 3.65 -5.93
CA LEU A 193 -25.88 3.70 -4.86
C LEU A 193 -25.52 2.28 -4.39
N VAL A 194 -24.47 2.20 -3.58
CA VAL A 194 -24.02 0.98 -2.93
C VAL A 194 -24.04 1.20 -1.44
N VAL A 195 -24.72 0.34 -0.68
CA VAL A 195 -24.57 0.28 0.77
C VAL A 195 -23.35 -0.63 1.07
N THR A 196 -22.57 -0.21 2.05
CA THR A 196 -21.37 -0.92 2.50
C THR A 196 -21.47 -1.21 3.98
N LEU A 197 -21.09 -2.41 4.39
CA LEU A 197 -20.95 -2.82 5.78
C LEU A 197 -19.52 -3.30 6.01
N VAL A 198 -18.87 -2.75 7.04
CA VAL A 198 -17.50 -3.12 7.39
C VAL A 198 -17.46 -3.60 8.83
N ASP A 199 -17.00 -4.83 9.05
CA ASP A 199 -16.73 -5.31 10.41
C ASP A 199 -15.57 -4.54 11.02
N ARG A 200 -15.77 -4.06 12.25
CA ARG A 200 -14.83 -3.14 12.91
C ARG A 200 -13.49 -3.79 13.26
N LYS A 201 -13.51 -5.08 13.65
CA LYS A 201 -12.31 -5.82 14.02
C LYS A 201 -11.55 -6.31 12.80
N SER A 202 -12.19 -7.12 11.98
CA SER A 202 -11.56 -7.79 10.83
C SER A 202 -11.37 -6.89 9.62
N ARG A 203 -12.09 -5.75 9.55
CA ARG A 203 -12.19 -4.89 8.35
C ARG A 203 -12.84 -5.59 7.16
N PHE A 204 -13.54 -6.69 7.40
CA PHE A 204 -14.25 -7.43 6.39
C PHE A 204 -15.38 -6.58 5.82
N LEU A 205 -15.41 -6.47 4.50
CA LEU A 205 -16.36 -5.64 3.75
C LEU A 205 -17.46 -6.50 3.17
N ARG A 206 -18.69 -6.05 3.28
CA ARG A 206 -19.83 -6.47 2.47
C ARG A 206 -20.41 -5.27 1.74
N ALA A 207 -21.02 -5.48 0.59
CA ALA A 207 -21.62 -4.41 -0.19
C ALA A 207 -22.85 -4.89 -0.95
N GLY A 208 -23.87 -4.05 -1.01
CA GLY A 208 -25.13 -4.32 -1.71
C GLY A 208 -25.52 -3.17 -2.63
N LEU A 209 -26.10 -3.48 -3.79
CA LEU A 209 -26.62 -2.49 -4.72
C LEU A 209 -27.97 -1.97 -4.25
N LEU A 210 -28.18 -0.68 -4.44
CA LEU A 210 -29.45 0.01 -4.20
C LEU A 210 -29.82 0.84 -5.44
N ASN A 211 -31.08 0.79 -5.84
CA ASN A 211 -31.57 1.56 -6.98
C ASN A 211 -31.76 3.04 -6.62
N SER A 212 -32.19 3.29 -5.38
CA SER A 212 -32.52 4.63 -4.91
C SER A 212 -32.17 4.82 -3.42
N ARG A 213 -32.28 6.03 -2.92
CA ARG A 213 -32.20 6.34 -1.48
C ARG A 213 -33.52 6.04 -0.77
N ASN A 214 -33.97 4.80 -0.86
CA ASN A 214 -35.15 4.31 -0.19
C ASN A 214 -34.76 3.60 1.11
N ALA A 215 -35.40 3.97 2.25
CA ALA A 215 -35.05 3.43 3.55
C ALA A 215 -35.42 1.93 3.66
N GLU A 216 -36.56 1.52 3.12
CA GLU A 216 -36.99 0.14 3.11
C GLU A 216 -36.07 -0.75 2.27
N GLU A 217 -35.71 -0.31 1.03
CA GLU A 217 -34.74 -1.02 0.17
C GLU A 217 -33.41 -1.18 0.88
N THR A 218 -32.90 -0.11 1.52
CA THR A 218 -31.65 -0.11 2.25
C THR A 218 -31.68 -1.08 3.42
N ARG A 219 -32.75 -1.08 4.20
CA ARG A 219 -32.97 -2.00 5.31
C ARG A 219 -32.91 -3.45 4.83
N ASN A 220 -33.71 -3.79 3.82
CA ASN A 220 -33.79 -5.15 3.29
C ASN A 220 -32.42 -5.67 2.78
N VAL A 221 -31.66 -4.82 2.10
CA VAL A 221 -30.31 -5.17 1.63
C VAL A 221 -29.33 -5.35 2.79
N ILE A 222 -29.39 -4.51 3.83
CA ILE A 222 -28.57 -4.65 5.04
C ILE A 222 -28.88 -5.98 5.75
N GLU A 223 -30.16 -6.30 5.97
CA GLU A 223 -30.58 -7.55 6.59
C GLU A 223 -30.08 -8.77 5.81
N GLN A 224 -30.22 -8.75 4.49
CA GLN A 224 -29.68 -9.82 3.62
C GLN A 224 -28.17 -9.95 3.73
N MET A 225 -27.44 -8.84 3.76
CA MET A 225 -25.98 -8.86 3.90
C MET A 225 -25.52 -9.39 5.26
N LEU A 226 -26.27 -9.15 6.32
CA LEU A 226 -25.94 -9.57 7.69
C LEU A 226 -26.42 -10.99 8.01
N SER A 227 -27.30 -11.56 7.20
CA SER A 227 -27.83 -12.92 7.40
C SER A 227 -26.70 -13.95 7.51
N GLY A 228 -26.80 -14.79 8.54
CA GLY A 228 -25.78 -15.85 8.83
C GLY A 228 -24.49 -15.34 9.45
N HIS A 229 -24.40 -14.07 9.86
CA HIS A 229 -23.24 -13.50 10.54
C HIS A 229 -23.56 -13.09 11.98
N ALA A 230 -22.55 -13.06 12.84
CA ALA A 230 -22.69 -12.47 14.18
C ALA A 230 -22.94 -10.96 14.05
N ILE A 231 -23.94 -10.48 14.80
CA ILE A 231 -24.32 -9.06 14.84
C ILE A 231 -24.45 -8.66 16.30
N TYR A 232 -23.55 -7.82 16.79
CA TYR A 232 -23.60 -7.26 18.15
C TYR A 232 -23.90 -5.78 18.18
N SER A 233 -23.57 -5.08 17.12
CA SER A 233 -23.94 -3.68 16.93
C SER A 233 -23.82 -3.27 15.47
N LEU A 234 -24.60 -2.25 15.09
CA LEU A 234 -24.50 -1.60 13.78
C LEU A 234 -24.35 -0.10 14.00
N SER A 235 -23.41 0.53 13.31
CA SER A 235 -23.16 1.96 13.38
C SER A 235 -23.36 2.59 12.01
N LEU A 236 -24.22 3.60 11.90
CA LEU A 236 -24.64 4.24 10.66
C LEU A 236 -24.31 5.74 10.66
N ASP A 237 -24.40 6.38 9.51
CA ASP A 237 -24.45 7.85 9.45
C ASP A 237 -25.91 8.36 9.53
N ASN A 238 -26.06 9.70 9.53
CA ASN A 238 -27.36 10.33 9.59
C ASN A 238 -28.01 10.48 8.20
N GLY A 239 -27.75 9.56 7.27
CA GLY A 239 -28.35 9.58 5.93
C GLY A 239 -29.83 9.21 5.97
N SER A 240 -30.67 9.88 5.16
CA SER A 240 -32.11 9.59 5.07
C SER A 240 -32.41 8.15 4.64
N GLU A 241 -31.50 7.50 3.98
CA GLU A 241 -31.55 6.08 3.59
C GLU A 241 -31.56 5.11 4.78
N PHE A 242 -31.24 5.58 5.99
CA PHE A 242 -31.27 4.81 7.23
C PHE A 242 -32.44 5.19 8.14
N ALA A 243 -33.50 5.83 7.60
CA ALA A 243 -34.65 6.29 8.42
C ALA A 243 -35.41 5.13 9.08
N ASP A 244 -35.42 3.93 8.46
CA ASP A 244 -36.08 2.72 8.99
C ASP A 244 -35.22 1.97 10.03
N PHE A 245 -34.26 2.64 10.65
CA PHE A 245 -33.32 2.02 11.60
C PHE A 245 -34.00 1.32 12.79
N LYS A 246 -35.17 1.74 13.24
CA LYS A 246 -35.90 1.08 14.35
C LYS A 246 -36.32 -0.34 13.95
N ILE A 247 -36.91 -0.49 12.76
CA ILE A 247 -37.32 -1.78 12.23
C ILE A 247 -36.06 -2.64 11.97
N LEU A 248 -34.99 -2.02 11.44
CA LEU A 248 -33.71 -2.72 11.25
C LEU A 248 -33.14 -3.24 12.57
N GLU A 249 -33.16 -2.41 13.66
CA GLU A 249 -32.69 -2.78 14.99
C GLU A 249 -33.46 -3.99 15.55
N GLU A 250 -34.79 -4.00 15.39
CA GLU A 250 -35.62 -5.14 15.76
C GLU A 250 -35.30 -6.40 14.96
N ASN A 251 -35.19 -6.30 13.63
CA ASN A 251 -34.99 -7.43 12.75
C ASN A 251 -33.60 -8.08 12.93
N ILE A 252 -32.56 -7.28 13.14
CA ILE A 252 -31.20 -7.79 13.37
C ILE A 252 -30.94 -8.14 14.84
N ASN A 253 -31.85 -7.83 15.74
CA ASN A 253 -31.74 -8.03 17.19
C ASN A 253 -30.41 -7.48 17.77
N ALA A 254 -30.01 -6.28 17.34
CA ALA A 254 -28.76 -5.64 17.76
C ALA A 254 -28.89 -4.11 17.75
N PRO A 255 -28.28 -3.39 18.71
CA PRO A 255 -28.39 -1.94 18.82
C PRO A 255 -27.78 -1.22 17.61
N VAL A 256 -28.51 -0.19 17.14
CA VAL A 256 -28.06 0.69 16.07
C VAL A 256 -27.60 2.03 16.66
N TYR A 257 -26.36 2.43 16.33
CA TYR A 257 -25.73 3.66 16.76
C TYR A 257 -25.55 4.61 15.58
N PHE A 258 -25.55 5.90 15.83
CA PHE A 258 -25.36 6.92 14.81
C PHE A 258 -24.16 7.81 15.08
N ALA A 259 -23.45 8.18 14.02
CA ALA A 259 -22.38 9.15 14.11
C ALA A 259 -22.94 10.52 14.57
N GLU A 260 -22.15 11.24 15.35
CA GLU A 260 -22.47 12.63 15.67
C GLU A 260 -22.30 13.51 14.43
N PRO A 261 -23.16 14.51 14.25
CA PRO A 261 -23.01 15.46 13.17
C PRO A 261 -21.63 16.12 13.19
N HIS A 262 -21.03 16.31 12.01
CA HIS A 262 -19.74 16.97 11.83
C HIS A 262 -18.53 16.29 12.48
N LYS A 263 -18.64 15.01 12.90
CA LYS A 263 -17.51 14.22 13.45
C LYS A 263 -17.09 13.05 12.53
N PRO A 264 -16.57 13.30 11.32
CA PRO A 264 -16.22 12.24 10.35
C PRO A 264 -15.17 11.27 10.87
N TRP A 265 -14.31 11.69 11.81
CA TRP A 265 -13.29 10.82 12.42
C TRP A 265 -13.86 9.62 13.18
N GLN A 266 -15.12 9.69 13.63
CA GLN A 266 -15.79 8.57 14.30
C GLN A 266 -15.95 7.35 13.36
N ARG A 267 -15.94 7.57 12.04
CA ARG A 267 -16.18 6.57 10.99
C ARG A 267 -14.99 6.40 10.04
N GLY A 268 -13.78 6.56 10.53
CA GLY A 268 -12.55 6.45 9.72
C GLY A 268 -12.36 5.09 9.02
N THR A 269 -13.00 4.01 9.52
CA THR A 269 -12.99 2.69 8.87
C THR A 269 -13.74 2.73 7.54
N ASN A 270 -14.94 3.29 7.53
CA ASN A 270 -15.77 3.41 6.35
C ASN A 270 -15.13 4.35 5.32
N GLU A 271 -14.64 5.53 5.74
CA GLU A 271 -13.97 6.47 4.84
C GLU A 271 -12.83 5.79 4.07
N ASN A 272 -11.97 5.06 4.78
CA ASN A 272 -10.87 4.33 4.13
C ASN A 272 -11.35 3.24 3.18
N THR A 273 -12.42 2.51 3.54
CA THR A 273 -12.97 1.42 2.73
C THR A 273 -13.67 1.97 1.49
N ASN A 274 -14.47 3.03 1.66
CA ASN A 274 -15.14 3.71 0.57
C ASN A 274 -14.15 4.34 -0.43
N ASP A 275 -13.04 4.87 0.07
CA ASP A 275 -11.94 5.33 -0.78
C ASP A 275 -11.31 4.20 -1.62
N ILE A 276 -11.27 2.96 -1.11
CA ILE A 276 -10.80 1.80 -1.88
C ILE A 276 -11.81 1.41 -2.94
N LEU A 277 -13.11 1.40 -2.60
CA LEU A 277 -14.18 1.15 -3.57
C LEU A 277 -14.23 2.23 -4.65
N ARG A 278 -13.97 3.49 -4.32
CA ARG A 278 -13.90 4.61 -5.27
C ARG A 278 -12.75 4.50 -6.27
N PHE A 279 -11.78 3.65 -6.04
CA PHE A 279 -10.78 3.31 -7.06
C PHE A 279 -11.42 2.55 -8.24
N PHE A 280 -12.37 1.65 -7.97
CA PHE A 280 -13.11 0.88 -8.97
C PHE A 280 -14.32 1.64 -9.49
N PHE A 281 -15.01 2.35 -8.62
CA PHE A 281 -16.23 3.11 -8.90
C PHE A 281 -15.99 4.61 -8.65
N PRO A 282 -15.41 5.35 -9.59
CA PRO A 282 -15.17 6.78 -9.45
C PRO A 282 -16.46 7.57 -9.18
N LYS A 283 -16.34 8.81 -8.68
CA LYS A 283 -17.49 9.70 -8.52
C LYS A 283 -18.22 9.86 -9.84
N GLY A 284 -19.53 9.75 -9.82
CA GLY A 284 -20.38 9.80 -11.01
C GLY A 284 -20.57 8.47 -11.73
N TYR A 285 -20.03 7.37 -11.19
CA TYR A 285 -20.26 6.02 -11.70
C TYR A 285 -21.74 5.67 -11.63
N ASP A 286 -22.28 5.08 -12.68
CA ASP A 286 -23.68 4.65 -12.79
C ASP A 286 -23.80 3.21 -12.24
N PHE A 287 -24.32 3.09 -11.02
CA PHE A 287 -24.46 1.79 -10.35
C PHE A 287 -25.59 0.94 -10.92
N HIS A 288 -26.54 1.50 -11.69
CA HIS A 288 -27.53 0.70 -12.40
C HIS A 288 -26.91 -0.20 -13.49
N LYS A 289 -25.69 0.11 -13.95
CA LYS A 289 -24.93 -0.72 -14.90
C LYS A 289 -24.06 -1.78 -14.23
N LEU A 290 -24.10 -1.87 -12.90
CA LEU A 290 -23.32 -2.80 -12.11
C LEU A 290 -24.21 -3.96 -11.65
N THR A 291 -23.78 -5.20 -11.88
CA THR A 291 -24.43 -6.38 -11.32
C THR A 291 -23.89 -6.68 -9.92
N GLN A 292 -24.72 -7.30 -9.05
CA GLN A 292 -24.28 -7.71 -7.72
C GLN A 292 -23.06 -8.65 -7.80
N ALA A 293 -23.08 -9.62 -8.69
CA ALA A 293 -21.94 -10.54 -8.89
C ALA A 293 -20.61 -9.81 -9.23
N ARG A 294 -20.68 -8.72 -10.00
CA ARG A 294 -19.48 -7.90 -10.28
C ARG A 294 -19.05 -7.09 -9.07
N LEU A 295 -19.97 -6.60 -8.26
CA LEU A 295 -19.69 -5.93 -7.00
C LEU A 295 -19.02 -6.90 -6.02
N ASP A 296 -19.58 -8.11 -5.87
CA ASP A 296 -19.06 -9.16 -4.99
C ASP A 296 -17.62 -9.57 -5.37
N ALA A 297 -17.33 -9.72 -6.66
CA ALA A 297 -15.96 -10.01 -7.12
C ALA A 297 -14.95 -8.92 -6.72
N ILE A 298 -15.37 -7.65 -6.74
CA ILE A 298 -14.51 -6.52 -6.30
C ILE A 298 -14.37 -6.52 -4.78
N VAL A 299 -15.45 -6.77 -4.04
CA VAL A 299 -15.45 -6.90 -2.58
C VAL A 299 -14.50 -8.03 -2.16
N ASP A 300 -14.55 -9.15 -2.83
CA ASP A 300 -13.67 -10.30 -2.60
C ASP A 300 -12.19 -9.95 -2.81
N MET A 301 -11.87 -9.24 -3.88
CA MET A 301 -10.50 -8.73 -4.10
C MET A 301 -10.07 -7.78 -2.97
N ILE A 302 -10.97 -6.93 -2.47
CA ILE A 302 -10.67 -6.01 -1.36
C ILE A 302 -10.45 -6.76 -0.06
N ASN A 303 -11.27 -7.77 0.24
CA ASN A 303 -11.17 -8.62 1.43
C ASN A 303 -9.93 -9.52 1.43
N ALA A 304 -9.39 -9.85 0.27
CA ALA A 304 -8.15 -10.61 0.13
C ALA A 304 -6.88 -9.77 0.32
N ARG A 305 -6.99 -8.42 0.38
CA ARG A 305 -5.80 -7.55 0.49
C ARG A 305 -5.29 -7.47 1.92
N PRO A 306 -3.99 -7.67 2.16
CA PRO A 306 -3.38 -7.48 3.47
C PRO A 306 -3.56 -6.04 3.99
N ARG A 307 -3.80 -5.90 5.29
CA ARG A 307 -3.96 -4.60 5.94
C ARG A 307 -2.88 -4.40 7.01
N LYS A 308 -2.24 -3.25 7.01
CA LYS A 308 -1.23 -2.92 8.03
C LYS A 308 -1.81 -2.98 9.45
N CYS A 309 -3.04 -2.48 9.64
CA CYS A 309 -3.75 -2.51 10.93
C CYS A 309 -4.15 -3.94 11.39
N LEU A 310 -4.02 -4.94 10.54
CA LEU A 310 -4.26 -6.36 10.84
C LEU A 310 -2.93 -7.16 10.84
N ASN A 311 -1.82 -6.51 11.11
CA ASN A 311 -0.49 -7.13 11.07
C ASN A 311 -0.22 -7.85 9.73
N TRP A 312 -0.64 -7.22 8.63
CA TRP A 312 -0.49 -7.70 7.25
C TRP A 312 -1.28 -8.98 6.91
N LYS A 313 -2.22 -9.37 7.78
CA LYS A 313 -3.27 -10.32 7.42
C LYS A 313 -4.35 -9.61 6.60
N SER A 314 -5.07 -10.36 5.79
CA SER A 314 -6.22 -9.85 5.05
C SER A 314 -7.48 -9.83 5.93
N PRO A 315 -8.49 -8.98 5.62
CA PRO A 315 -9.79 -9.01 6.25
C PRO A 315 -10.42 -10.40 6.26
N ARG A 316 -10.32 -11.14 5.14
CA ARG A 316 -10.84 -12.51 5.02
C ARG A 316 -10.16 -13.47 5.98
N GLU A 317 -8.82 -13.44 6.07
CA GLU A 317 -8.06 -14.30 6.98
C GLU A 317 -8.47 -14.09 8.45
N ILE A 318 -8.68 -12.81 8.86
CA ILE A 318 -9.11 -12.49 10.22
C ILE A 318 -10.57 -12.88 10.46
N PHE A 319 -11.46 -12.58 9.50
CA PHE A 319 -12.88 -12.83 9.64
C PHE A 319 -13.16 -14.34 9.75
N VAL A 320 -12.60 -15.15 8.84
CA VAL A 320 -12.77 -16.61 8.85
C VAL A 320 -12.16 -17.27 10.10
N ALA A 321 -11.06 -16.73 10.63
CA ALA A 321 -10.43 -17.26 11.82
C ALA A 321 -11.19 -16.99 13.13
N LEU A 322 -12.14 -16.02 13.13
CA LEU A 322 -12.87 -15.56 14.31
C LEU A 322 -14.39 -15.77 14.20
N ALA A 323 -14.90 -16.09 13.01
CA ALA A 323 -16.28 -16.47 12.75
C ALA A 323 -16.49 -17.94 13.08
#